data_55f510c1325e725a3d98ad2977296785
#
_entry.id   55f510c1325e725a3d98ad2977296785
#
_cell.length_a   1.000
_cell.length_b   1.000
_cell.length_c   1.000
_cell.angle_alpha   90.00
_cell.angle_beta   90.00
_cell.angle_gamma   90.00
#
_symmetry.space_group_name_H-M   'P 1'
#
loop_
_entity.id
_entity.type
_entity.pdbx_description
1 polymer ?
#
loop_
_entity_poly.entity_id
_entity_poly.type
_entity_poly.pdbx_seq_one_letter_code
_entity_poly.pdbx_strand_id
1 'polypeptide(L)'
;MLEKRKKNNSSSRHRILLFSVLCLFVFCLLAQVNPTKKAEPKPAKSKVYLLHSDVLKKSPLNPDPDAQILVGNVTFRHDSVYMYCDSACFYEKTNSLEAFDNVKMVQGDTLFLYGDYLFYDGNTQIAQVRNNVRMENKNTTLLTDSLNYDRIYNLGY
;
A
#
# COMPACT_ATOMS: atom_id res chain seq x y z
N MET A 1 11.03 79.84 -43.09
CA MET A 1 10.93 78.59 -43.88
C MET A 1 11.62 77.53 -43.02
N LEU A 2 10.92 76.79 -42.22
CA LEU A 2 11.44 75.81 -41.26
C LEU A 2 10.76 74.47 -41.54
N GLU A 3 11.57 73.58 -42.14
CA GLU A 3 11.17 72.21 -42.44
C GLU A 3 11.30 71.32 -41.22
N LYS A 4 10.21 70.77 -40.70
CA LYS A 4 10.17 69.86 -39.55
C LYS A 4 10.51 68.46 -40.02
N ARG A 5 11.69 67.94 -39.63
CA ARG A 5 12.13 66.56 -39.77
C ARG A 5 11.25 65.64 -38.92
N LYS A 6 10.45 64.82 -39.59
CA LYS A 6 9.67 63.74 -39.00
C LYS A 6 10.60 62.56 -38.68
N LYS A 7 10.95 62.39 -37.40
CA LYS A 7 11.81 61.30 -36.92
C LYS A 7 11.03 60.00 -36.92
N ASN A 8 11.45 59.05 -37.70
CA ASN A 8 10.80 57.72 -37.83
C ASN A 8 10.87 56.94 -36.52
N ASN A 9 9.72 56.70 -35.89
CA ASN A 9 9.52 55.91 -34.68
C ASN A 9 9.29 54.41 -34.98
N SER A 10 9.62 53.94 -36.18
CA SER A 10 9.39 52.56 -36.61
C SER A 10 10.29 51.55 -35.86
N SER A 11 11.54 51.92 -35.59
CA SER A 11 12.52 50.99 -34.97
C SER A 11 12.22 50.62 -33.51
N SER A 12 11.64 51.54 -32.78
CA SER A 12 11.27 51.33 -31.34
C SER A 12 10.12 50.35 -31.18
N ARG A 13 9.15 50.39 -32.09
CA ARG A 13 7.96 49.51 -32.03
C ARG A 13 8.31 48.05 -32.36
N HIS A 14 9.25 47.79 -33.24
CA HIS A 14 9.70 46.43 -33.55
C HIS A 14 10.54 45.83 -32.42
N ARG A 15 11.33 46.63 -31.72
CA ARG A 15 12.13 46.19 -30.57
C ARG A 15 11.23 45.82 -29.40
N ILE A 16 10.16 46.57 -29.16
CA ILE A 16 9.16 46.27 -28.09
C ILE A 16 8.37 45.00 -28.42
N LEU A 17 7.99 44.79 -29.68
CA LEU A 17 7.30 43.58 -30.13
C LEU A 17 8.18 42.34 -30.00
N LEU A 18 9.46 42.43 -30.34
CA LEU A 18 10.43 41.33 -30.21
C LEU A 18 10.66 40.96 -28.73
N PHE A 19 10.74 41.94 -27.83
CA PHE A 19 10.86 41.67 -26.39
C PHE A 19 9.59 41.03 -25.80
N SER A 20 8.40 41.44 -26.26
CA SER A 20 7.13 40.85 -25.82
C SER A 20 6.98 39.39 -26.27
N VAL A 21 7.35 39.06 -27.49
CA VAL A 21 7.33 37.67 -28.02
C VAL A 21 8.37 36.79 -27.33
N LEU A 22 9.57 37.34 -27.04
CA LEU A 22 10.61 36.61 -26.31
C LEU A 22 10.19 36.33 -24.85
N CYS A 23 9.57 37.27 -24.16
CA CYS A 23 9.03 37.05 -22.81
C CYS A 23 7.92 35.99 -22.78
N LEU A 24 7.02 35.96 -23.77
CA LEU A 24 5.97 34.94 -23.89
C LEU A 24 6.57 33.55 -24.14
N PHE A 25 7.64 33.46 -24.94
CA PHE A 25 8.32 32.20 -25.20
C PHE A 25 9.07 31.64 -23.96
N VAL A 26 9.70 32.52 -23.18
CA VAL A 26 10.36 32.14 -21.92
C VAL A 26 9.35 31.72 -20.85
N PHE A 27 8.19 32.38 -20.79
CA PHE A 27 7.12 32.02 -19.85
C PHE A 27 6.48 30.66 -20.18
N CYS A 28 6.40 30.30 -21.46
CA CYS A 28 5.90 28.99 -21.90
C CYS A 28 6.87 27.84 -21.60
N LEU A 29 8.17 28.10 -21.57
CA LEU A 29 9.20 27.10 -21.22
C LEU A 29 9.28 26.79 -19.72
N LEU A 30 8.84 27.71 -18.85
CA LEU A 30 8.78 27.52 -17.40
C LEU A 30 7.53 26.78 -16.93
N ALA A 31 6.51 26.63 -17.77
CA ALA A 31 5.26 25.93 -17.43
C ALA A 31 5.31 24.41 -17.62
N GLN A 32 6.42 23.82 -18.04
CA GLN A 32 6.57 22.38 -18.21
C GLN A 32 7.37 21.71 -17.08
N VAL A 33 7.28 22.23 -15.86
CA VAL A 33 7.63 21.44 -14.69
C VAL A 33 6.44 20.54 -14.40
N ASN A 34 6.36 19.41 -15.10
CA ASN A 34 5.49 18.32 -14.67
C ASN A 34 5.90 17.97 -13.23
N PRO A 35 4.97 17.99 -12.25
CA PRO A 35 5.28 17.45 -10.95
C PRO A 35 5.59 15.97 -11.19
N THR A 36 6.84 15.61 -11.11
CA THR A 36 7.27 14.20 -11.09
C THR A 36 6.49 13.59 -9.93
N LYS A 37 5.47 12.81 -10.25
CA LYS A 37 4.73 12.01 -9.28
C LYS A 37 5.81 11.16 -8.61
N LYS A 38 6.20 11.55 -7.40
CA LYS A 38 7.19 10.82 -6.60
C LYS A 38 6.66 9.40 -6.53
N ALA A 39 7.31 8.46 -7.20
CA ALA A 39 6.92 7.07 -7.15
C ALA A 39 6.89 6.69 -5.68
N GLU A 40 5.71 6.35 -5.15
CA GLU A 40 5.61 5.79 -3.81
C GLU A 40 6.56 4.60 -3.75
N PRO A 41 7.38 4.48 -2.72
CA PRO A 41 8.31 3.38 -2.60
C PRO A 41 7.49 2.09 -2.61
N LYS A 42 7.61 1.31 -3.68
CA LYS A 42 7.01 -0.02 -3.75
C LYS A 42 7.57 -0.81 -2.57
N PRO A 43 6.73 -1.27 -1.63
CA PRO A 43 7.22 -1.96 -0.45
C PRO A 43 8.12 -3.11 -0.88
N ALA A 44 9.28 -3.22 -0.26
CA ALA A 44 10.16 -4.34 -0.49
C ALA A 44 9.36 -5.62 -0.22
N LYS A 45 9.39 -6.58 -1.16
CA LYS A 45 8.70 -7.87 -0.99
C LYS A 45 9.32 -8.57 0.19
N SER A 46 8.65 -8.56 1.32
CA SER A 46 9.01 -9.34 2.49
C SER A 46 8.25 -10.66 2.50
N LYS A 47 8.78 -11.64 3.22
CA LYS A 47 8.17 -12.97 3.31
C LYS A 47 7.42 -13.13 4.62
N VAL A 48 6.35 -13.93 4.55
CA VAL A 48 5.69 -14.48 5.72
C VAL A 48 6.52 -15.68 6.22
N TYR A 49 6.81 -15.72 7.50
CA TYR A 49 7.55 -16.79 8.16
C TYR A 49 6.64 -17.53 9.13
N LEU A 50 6.60 -18.85 9.01
CA LEU A 50 6.05 -19.70 10.05
C LEU A 50 7.06 -19.73 11.21
N LEU A 51 6.63 -19.36 12.40
CA LEU A 51 7.46 -19.40 13.61
C LEU A 51 7.20 -20.65 14.44
N HIS A 52 5.92 -21.05 14.55
CA HIS A 52 5.51 -22.18 15.36
C HIS A 52 4.25 -22.85 14.83
N SER A 53 4.16 -24.17 15.00
CA SER A 53 2.95 -24.99 15.00
C SER A 53 3.25 -26.30 15.72
N ASP A 54 2.27 -26.86 16.42
CA ASP A 54 2.45 -28.15 17.09
C ASP A 54 2.55 -29.28 16.07
N VAL A 55 1.79 -29.17 14.98
CA VAL A 55 1.75 -30.19 13.92
C VAL A 55 1.82 -29.52 12.54
N LEU A 56 2.69 -30.04 11.68
CA LEU A 56 2.77 -29.70 10.26
C LEU A 56 2.48 -30.94 9.42
N LYS A 57 1.50 -30.86 8.54
CA LYS A 57 1.09 -31.92 7.61
C LYS A 57 1.12 -31.40 6.17
N LYS A 58 1.50 -32.28 5.25
CA LYS A 58 1.21 -32.10 3.82
C LYS A 58 0.11 -33.07 3.45
N SER A 59 -0.99 -32.59 2.87
CA SER A 59 -2.06 -33.47 2.44
C SER A 59 -2.03 -33.65 0.93
N PRO A 60 -1.87 -34.86 0.43
CA PRO A 60 -1.95 -35.16 -1.00
C PRO A 60 -3.37 -34.95 -1.56
N LEU A 61 -4.38 -34.83 -0.68
CA LEU A 61 -5.78 -34.58 -1.03
C LEU A 61 -6.15 -33.10 -1.06
N ASN A 62 -5.21 -32.21 -0.69
CA ASN A 62 -5.44 -30.78 -0.81
C ASN A 62 -5.43 -30.38 -2.30
N PRO A 63 -6.40 -29.61 -2.80
CA PRO A 63 -6.39 -29.11 -4.17
C PRO A 63 -5.12 -28.31 -4.51
N ASP A 64 -4.47 -27.69 -3.52
CA ASP A 64 -3.14 -27.12 -3.66
C ASP A 64 -2.08 -28.05 -3.01
N PRO A 65 -1.27 -28.77 -3.83
CA PRO A 65 -0.25 -29.69 -3.33
C PRO A 65 0.88 -28.99 -2.56
N ASP A 66 0.98 -27.67 -2.67
CA ASP A 66 1.99 -26.86 -1.98
C ASP A 66 1.51 -26.32 -0.64
N ALA A 67 0.22 -26.47 -0.30
CA ALA A 67 -0.32 -26.07 0.98
C ALA A 67 0.26 -26.90 2.14
N GLN A 68 0.77 -26.19 3.12
CA GLN A 68 1.19 -26.77 4.40
C GLN A 68 0.04 -26.60 5.40
N ILE A 69 -0.49 -27.72 5.91
CA ILE A 69 -1.54 -27.71 6.92
C ILE A 69 -0.89 -27.68 8.30
N LEU A 70 -1.21 -26.66 9.07
CA LEU A 70 -0.66 -26.38 10.39
C LEU A 70 -1.76 -26.49 11.43
N VAL A 71 -1.49 -27.13 12.57
CA VAL A 71 -2.46 -27.31 13.64
C VAL A 71 -1.79 -27.12 14.99
N GLY A 72 -2.45 -26.39 15.87
CA GLY A 72 -2.07 -26.13 17.26
C GLY A 72 -1.07 -24.99 17.41
N ASN A 73 -1.47 -23.97 18.16
CA ASN A 73 -0.63 -22.83 18.53
C ASN A 73 0.13 -22.19 17.37
N VAL A 74 -0.54 -22.07 16.22
CA VAL A 74 0.11 -21.58 14.99
C VAL A 74 0.48 -20.12 15.12
N THR A 75 1.74 -19.81 14.81
CA THR A 75 2.26 -18.44 14.87
C THR A 75 3.04 -18.11 13.60
N PHE A 76 2.66 -17.01 12.97
CA PHE A 76 3.39 -16.44 11.84
C PHE A 76 3.92 -15.05 12.16
N ARG A 77 4.96 -14.66 11.42
CA ARG A 77 5.50 -13.30 11.41
C ARG A 77 5.65 -12.78 9.98
N HIS A 78 5.25 -11.55 9.76
CA HIS A 78 5.56 -10.81 8.55
C HIS A 78 6.02 -9.38 8.94
N ASP A 79 7.32 -9.11 8.81
CA ASP A 79 7.96 -7.89 9.32
C ASP A 79 7.71 -7.69 10.82
N SER A 80 7.00 -6.62 11.19
CA SER A 80 6.59 -6.28 12.56
C SER A 80 5.21 -6.84 12.96
N VAL A 81 4.57 -7.62 12.09
CA VAL A 81 3.25 -8.21 12.40
C VAL A 81 3.39 -9.65 12.81
N TYR A 82 2.67 -10.00 13.86
CA TYR A 82 2.49 -11.37 14.33
C TYR A 82 1.04 -11.80 14.11
N MET A 83 0.86 -13.05 13.70
CA MET A 83 -0.46 -13.66 13.50
C MET A 83 -0.51 -14.97 14.25
N TYR A 84 -1.59 -15.20 14.97
CA TYR A 84 -1.83 -16.37 15.82
C TYR A 84 -3.17 -16.98 15.45
N CYS A 85 -3.28 -18.31 15.49
CA CYS A 85 -4.51 -19.06 15.28
C CYS A 85 -4.38 -20.50 15.77
N ASP A 86 -5.51 -21.22 15.78
CA ASP A 86 -5.52 -22.62 16.17
C ASP A 86 -5.07 -23.53 15.02
N SER A 87 -5.42 -23.18 13.77
CA SER A 87 -5.00 -23.92 12.59
C SER A 87 -4.81 -22.99 11.38
N ALA A 88 -4.03 -23.44 10.40
CA ALA A 88 -3.79 -22.66 9.19
C ALA A 88 -3.43 -23.53 7.98
N CYS A 89 -3.69 -22.99 6.78
CA CYS A 89 -3.07 -23.42 5.54
C CYS A 89 -2.05 -22.35 5.10
N PHE A 90 -0.79 -22.76 4.97
CA PHE A 90 0.29 -21.86 4.55
C PHE A 90 0.74 -22.19 3.13
N TYR A 91 0.77 -21.17 2.27
CA TYR A 91 1.12 -21.24 0.86
C TYR A 91 2.42 -20.48 0.63
N GLU A 92 3.56 -21.17 0.83
CA GLU A 92 4.88 -20.53 0.79
C GLU A 92 5.19 -19.90 -0.58
N LYS A 93 4.79 -20.55 -1.68
CA LYS A 93 5.04 -20.07 -3.04
C LYS A 93 4.33 -18.76 -3.36
N THR A 94 3.10 -18.63 -2.91
CA THR A 94 2.29 -17.41 -3.10
C THR A 94 2.50 -16.40 -1.98
N ASN A 95 3.28 -16.75 -0.95
CA ASN A 95 3.51 -15.91 0.23
C ASN A 95 2.22 -15.53 0.95
N SER A 96 1.28 -16.47 1.06
CA SER A 96 -0.05 -16.24 1.63
C SER A 96 -0.43 -17.32 2.64
N LEU A 97 -1.42 -17.04 3.47
CA LEU A 97 -1.95 -18.00 4.43
C LEU A 97 -3.45 -17.82 4.63
N GLU A 98 -4.10 -18.90 5.04
CA GLU A 98 -5.43 -18.93 5.62
C GLU A 98 -5.33 -19.39 7.06
N ALA A 99 -5.88 -18.64 7.99
CA ALA A 99 -5.88 -18.94 9.41
C ALA A 99 -7.31 -19.14 9.90
N PHE A 100 -7.50 -20.11 10.75
CA PHE A 100 -8.81 -20.53 11.24
C PHE A 100 -8.79 -20.62 12.75
N ASP A 101 -9.88 -20.20 13.34
CA ASP A 101 -10.22 -20.24 14.76
C ASP A 101 -9.27 -19.45 15.66
N ASN A 102 -9.83 -18.67 16.56
CA ASN A 102 -9.10 -17.81 17.50
C ASN A 102 -8.02 -16.94 16.83
N VAL A 103 -8.34 -16.44 15.64
CA VAL A 103 -7.39 -15.62 14.88
C VAL A 103 -7.11 -14.32 15.60
N LYS A 104 -5.83 -13.99 15.72
CA LYS A 104 -5.34 -12.72 16.26
C LYS A 104 -4.17 -12.22 15.42
N MET A 105 -4.29 -11.01 14.89
CA MET A 105 -3.18 -10.29 14.25
C MET A 105 -2.78 -9.09 15.10
N VAL A 106 -1.47 -8.90 15.30
CA VAL A 106 -0.90 -7.82 16.12
C VAL A 106 0.09 -7.05 15.28
N GLN A 107 -0.10 -5.73 15.19
CA GLN A 107 0.83 -4.81 14.52
C GLN A 107 1.31 -3.75 15.51
N GLY A 108 2.56 -3.89 15.94
CA GLY A 108 3.12 -3.04 16.99
C GLY A 108 2.32 -3.13 18.30
N ASP A 109 2.28 -2.01 19.03
CA ASP A 109 1.64 -1.94 20.34
C ASP A 109 0.20 -1.38 20.28
N THR A 110 -0.29 -1.06 19.10
CA THR A 110 -1.50 -0.25 18.96
C THR A 110 -2.62 -0.88 18.16
N LEU A 111 -2.32 -1.84 17.28
CA LEU A 111 -3.33 -2.48 16.45
C LEU A 111 -3.45 -3.97 16.80
N PHE A 112 -4.66 -4.36 17.17
CA PHE A 112 -5.05 -5.75 17.38
C PHE A 112 -6.27 -6.04 16.52
N LEU A 113 -6.22 -7.13 15.75
CA LEU A 113 -7.30 -7.57 14.88
C LEU A 113 -7.62 -9.03 15.20
N TYR A 114 -8.87 -9.32 15.46
CA TYR A 114 -9.38 -10.63 15.85
C TYR A 114 -10.48 -11.07 14.89
N GLY A 115 -10.70 -12.37 14.79
CA GLY A 115 -11.76 -12.99 14.00
C GLY A 115 -11.70 -14.51 14.06
N ASP A 116 -12.61 -15.19 13.38
CA ASP A 116 -12.62 -16.64 13.29
C ASP A 116 -11.88 -17.14 12.04
N TYR A 117 -11.76 -16.28 11.02
CA TYR A 117 -11.05 -16.57 9.78
C TYR A 117 -10.23 -15.37 9.31
N LEU A 118 -9.03 -15.65 8.80
CA LEU A 118 -8.15 -14.68 8.16
C LEU A 118 -7.55 -15.27 6.89
N PHE A 119 -7.74 -14.59 5.76
CA PHE A 119 -6.85 -14.72 4.61
C PHE A 119 -5.84 -13.58 4.61
N TYR A 120 -4.56 -13.89 4.51
CA TYR A 120 -3.50 -12.90 4.47
C TYR A 120 -2.61 -13.09 3.24
N ASP A 121 -2.50 -12.05 2.41
CA ASP A 121 -1.57 -12.00 1.29
C ASP A 121 -0.32 -11.18 1.70
N GLY A 122 0.80 -11.84 1.85
CA GLY A 122 2.06 -11.21 2.22
C GLY A 122 2.66 -10.33 1.12
N ASN A 123 2.27 -10.49 -0.15
CA ASN A 123 2.77 -9.64 -1.23
C ASN A 123 2.07 -8.29 -1.29
N THR A 124 0.76 -8.27 -1.07
CA THR A 124 -0.05 -7.05 -1.01
C THR A 124 -0.17 -6.49 0.41
N GLN A 125 0.11 -7.32 1.42
CA GLN A 125 -0.03 -7.03 2.84
C GLN A 125 -1.49 -6.71 3.25
N ILE A 126 -2.44 -7.32 2.54
CA ILE A 126 -3.87 -7.20 2.83
C ILE A 126 -4.31 -8.39 3.69
N ALA A 127 -4.98 -8.09 4.79
CA ALA A 127 -5.65 -9.04 5.66
C ALA A 127 -7.16 -8.98 5.41
N GLN A 128 -7.76 -10.12 5.09
CA GLN A 128 -9.21 -10.26 4.97
C GLN A 128 -9.71 -11.08 6.16
N VAL A 129 -10.38 -10.43 7.10
CA VAL A 129 -10.87 -11.07 8.33
C VAL A 129 -12.38 -11.22 8.27
N ARG A 130 -12.89 -12.36 8.72
CA ARG A 130 -14.30 -12.72 8.64
C ARG A 130 -14.75 -13.37 9.95
N ASN A 131 -16.01 -13.17 10.24
CA ASN A 131 -16.76 -13.68 11.38
C ASN A 131 -16.21 -13.19 12.73
N ASN A 132 -17.07 -12.62 13.54
CA ASN A 132 -16.75 -12.10 14.88
C ASN A 132 -15.55 -11.14 14.86
N VAL A 133 -15.46 -10.29 13.84
CA VAL A 133 -14.32 -9.40 13.66
C VAL A 133 -14.33 -8.29 14.70
N ARG A 134 -13.21 -8.15 15.41
CA ARG A 134 -12.94 -7.07 16.35
C ARG A 134 -11.57 -6.46 16.05
N MET A 135 -11.56 -5.17 15.69
CA MET A 135 -10.33 -4.41 15.53
C MET A 135 -10.20 -3.38 16.64
N GLU A 136 -9.08 -3.38 17.31
CA GLU A 136 -8.72 -2.40 18.34
C GLU A 136 -7.52 -1.58 17.84
N ASN A 137 -7.67 -0.27 17.82
CA ASN A 137 -6.59 0.65 17.51
C ASN A 137 -6.60 1.81 18.49
N LYS A 138 -5.61 1.85 19.38
CA LYS A 138 -5.49 2.84 20.47
C LYS A 138 -6.81 2.97 21.24
N ASN A 139 -7.58 4.00 20.93
CA ASN A 139 -8.80 4.37 21.63
C ASN A 139 -10.08 4.00 20.85
N THR A 140 -9.94 3.28 19.73
CA THR A 140 -11.07 2.94 18.86
C THR A 140 -11.23 1.42 18.79
N THR A 141 -12.46 0.95 18.95
CA THR A 141 -12.84 -0.44 18.72
C THR A 141 -13.89 -0.50 17.64
N LEU A 142 -13.65 -1.33 16.62
CA LEU A 142 -14.59 -1.66 15.56
C LEU A 142 -15.05 -3.10 15.74
N LEU A 143 -16.36 -3.34 15.66
CA LEU A 143 -16.98 -4.66 15.64
C LEU A 143 -17.72 -4.81 14.31
N THR A 144 -17.50 -5.91 13.59
CA THR A 144 -18.12 -6.19 12.30
C THR A 144 -18.04 -7.69 11.99
N ASP A 145 -18.73 -8.16 10.95
CA ASP A 145 -18.61 -9.54 10.47
C ASP A 145 -17.55 -9.68 9.39
N SER A 146 -17.14 -8.58 8.77
CA SER A 146 -16.18 -8.59 7.66
C SER A 146 -15.34 -7.33 7.67
N LEU A 147 -14.02 -7.50 7.53
CA LEU A 147 -13.08 -6.40 7.40
C LEU A 147 -11.96 -6.80 6.44
N ASN A 148 -11.63 -5.92 5.50
CA ASN A 148 -10.38 -5.96 4.79
C ASN A 148 -9.47 -4.87 5.37
N TYR A 149 -8.25 -5.24 5.74
CA TYR A 149 -7.30 -4.32 6.34
C TYR A 149 -6.01 -4.27 5.50
N ASP A 150 -5.71 -3.10 4.97
CA ASP A 150 -4.48 -2.81 4.27
C ASP A 150 -3.43 -2.31 5.29
N ARG A 151 -2.38 -3.11 5.48
CA ARG A 151 -1.30 -2.81 6.42
C ARG A 151 -0.41 -1.66 5.95
N ILE A 152 -0.24 -1.48 4.65
CA ILE A 152 0.65 -0.46 4.08
C ILE A 152 0.07 0.92 4.35
N TYR A 153 -1.22 1.06 4.13
CA TYR A 153 -1.92 2.34 4.28
C TYR A 153 -2.63 2.50 5.64
N ASN A 154 -2.63 1.45 6.49
CA ASN A 154 -3.39 1.38 7.75
C ASN A 154 -4.88 1.69 7.54
N LEU A 155 -5.47 1.12 6.50
CA LEU A 155 -6.84 1.37 6.08
C LEU A 155 -7.71 0.12 6.22
N GLY A 156 -8.82 0.23 6.94
CA GLY A 156 -9.89 -0.77 6.99
C GLY A 156 -11.05 -0.41 6.06
N TYR A 157 -11.63 -1.39 5.34
CA TYR A 157 -12.78 -1.22 4.45
C TYR A 157 -13.59 -2.50 4.31
#